data_cfd71b720e90a06df889d640e7446c84
#
_entry.id   cfd71b720e90a06df889d640e7446c84
#
_cell.length_a   1.000
_cell.length_b   1.000
_cell.length_c   1.000
_cell.angle_alpha   90.00
_cell.angle_beta   90.00
_cell.angle_gamma   90.00
#
_symmetry.space_group_name_H-M   'P 1'
#
loop_
_entity.id
_entity.type
_entity.pdbx_description
1 polymer ?
#
loop_
_entity_poly.entity_id
_entity_poly.type
_entity_poly.pdbx_seq_one_letter_code
_entity_poly.pdbx_strand_id
1 'polypeptide(L)'
;MRTTQRMLEVLQLFTMEEPEWSIDAAAKKLGLRQSTAYVYFRDLVDAALLVKARIGHYNLGPAVIVYDRITRSCDPVISLAQPLMKELMASAGVECVALLCRIYRMTVLCVAQEATEHADFAVSYERGRPMPLFRGAASKICLAHVERRKLRRYYEEFKADISKADLGTTWGEFKSALRRIRSTNLYITTGEIDAGRTGISAPIFSPEGEILGSLSLVVSEQATRGSQGLLEKLGSTVAEAATQLTGSLGAGSATAAASDRKLKGHKKKKKQAAARTGHPRRTLKRKRKSAA
;
A
#
# COMPACT_ATOMS: atom_id res chain seq x y z
N MET A 1 -18.90 11.96 14.47
CA MET A 1 -17.67 11.17 14.35
C MET A 1 -17.45 10.35 15.61
N ARG A 2 -17.01 9.08 15.49
CA ARG A 2 -16.75 8.21 16.66
C ARG A 2 -15.48 8.66 17.37
N THR A 3 -15.43 8.60 18.70
CA THR A 3 -14.29 8.99 19.55
C THR A 3 -12.96 8.34 19.09
N THR A 4 -12.99 7.05 18.78
CA THR A 4 -11.84 6.30 18.28
C THR A 4 -11.26 6.84 16.95
N GLN A 5 -12.13 7.27 16.03
CA GLN A 5 -11.73 7.87 14.77
C GLN A 5 -10.97 9.18 14.99
N ARG A 6 -11.46 10.02 15.92
CA ARG A 6 -10.81 11.27 16.31
C ARG A 6 -9.42 11.08 16.93
N MET A 7 -9.25 10.04 17.73
CA MET A 7 -7.93 9.68 18.29
C MET A 7 -6.94 9.29 17.18
N LEU A 8 -7.38 8.53 16.18
CA LEU A 8 -6.54 8.15 15.04
C LEU A 8 -6.18 9.33 14.13
N GLU A 9 -7.01 10.40 14.09
CA GLU A 9 -6.69 11.63 13.36
C GLU A 9 -5.46 12.35 13.95
N VAL A 10 -5.16 12.17 15.24
CA VAL A 10 -3.92 12.70 15.85
C VAL A 10 -2.69 12.14 15.15
N LEU A 11 -2.65 10.84 14.82
CA LEU A 11 -1.51 10.24 14.12
C LEU A 11 -1.34 10.78 12.68
N GLN A 12 -2.40 11.28 12.06
CA GLN A 12 -2.35 11.85 10.71
C GLN A 12 -1.80 13.28 10.67
N LEU A 13 -1.61 13.90 11.81
CA LEU A 13 -0.96 15.22 11.92
C LEU A 13 0.55 15.13 11.66
N PHE A 14 1.16 13.99 11.98
CA PHE A 14 2.60 13.81 11.85
C PHE A 14 2.97 13.57 10.38
N THR A 15 3.70 14.51 9.81
CA THR A 15 4.22 14.47 8.44
C THR A 15 5.72 14.71 8.42
N MET A 16 6.37 14.62 7.27
CA MET A 16 7.78 14.96 7.13
C MET A 16 8.02 16.46 7.36
N GLU A 17 7.03 17.29 7.00
CA GLU A 17 7.07 18.74 7.17
C GLU A 17 6.75 19.16 8.61
N GLU A 18 5.86 18.41 9.30
CA GLU A 18 5.42 18.65 10.67
C GLU A 18 5.62 17.38 11.52
N PRO A 19 6.87 16.97 11.83
CA PRO A 19 7.15 15.71 12.53
C PRO A 19 6.89 15.78 14.04
N GLU A 20 6.75 16.96 14.60
CA GLU A 20 6.53 17.19 16.03
C GLU A 20 5.22 17.95 16.29
N TRP A 21 4.46 17.52 17.28
CA TRP A 21 3.22 18.17 17.69
C TRP A 21 3.12 18.33 19.20
N SER A 22 2.64 19.51 19.65
CA SER A 22 2.18 19.69 21.02
C SER A 22 0.69 19.35 21.14
N ILE A 23 0.24 19.01 22.35
CA ILE A 23 -1.18 18.70 22.62
C ILE A 23 -2.06 19.91 22.24
N ASP A 24 -1.61 21.12 22.57
CA ASP A 24 -2.37 22.35 22.31
C ASP A 24 -2.51 22.65 20.82
N ALA A 25 -1.40 22.52 20.06
CA ALA A 25 -1.41 22.72 18.61
C ALA A 25 -2.31 21.66 17.92
N ALA A 26 -2.20 20.39 18.32
CA ALA A 26 -3.04 19.31 17.80
C ALA A 26 -4.52 19.51 18.15
N ALA A 27 -4.84 19.93 19.38
CA ALA A 27 -6.20 20.24 19.80
C ALA A 27 -6.82 21.35 18.94
N LYS A 28 -6.06 22.44 18.72
CA LYS A 28 -6.48 23.55 17.85
C LYS A 28 -6.69 23.10 16.41
N LYS A 29 -5.75 22.36 15.84
CA LYS A 29 -5.79 21.86 14.44
C LYS A 29 -6.99 20.94 14.18
N LEU A 30 -7.29 20.07 15.15
CA LEU A 30 -8.39 19.08 15.04
C LEU A 30 -9.74 19.58 15.59
N GLY A 31 -9.80 20.81 16.16
CA GLY A 31 -10.99 21.32 16.81
C GLY A 31 -11.43 20.46 18.02
N LEU A 32 -10.47 20.01 18.82
CA LEU A 32 -10.70 19.23 20.03
C LEU A 32 -10.66 20.11 21.28
N ARG A 33 -11.36 19.68 22.34
CA ARG A 33 -11.08 20.24 23.68
C ARG A 33 -9.71 19.75 24.15
N GLN A 34 -8.98 20.62 24.84
CA GLN A 34 -7.62 20.30 25.33
C GLN A 34 -7.60 19.05 26.21
N SER A 35 -8.58 18.86 27.10
CA SER A 35 -8.71 17.67 27.93
C SER A 35 -8.88 16.38 27.10
N THR A 36 -9.62 16.45 25.99
CA THR A 36 -9.79 15.32 25.07
C THR A 36 -8.49 15.00 24.33
N ALA A 37 -7.79 16.02 23.82
CA ALA A 37 -6.50 15.84 23.16
C ALA A 37 -5.48 15.23 24.12
N TYR A 38 -5.44 15.68 25.40
CA TYR A 38 -4.56 15.11 26.42
C TYR A 38 -4.79 13.61 26.60
N VAL A 39 -6.06 13.17 26.69
CA VAL A 39 -6.39 11.73 26.82
C VAL A 39 -5.91 10.97 25.58
N TYR A 40 -6.12 11.48 24.38
CA TYR A 40 -5.67 10.82 23.15
C TYR A 40 -4.15 10.69 23.06
N PHE A 41 -3.42 11.75 23.40
CA PHE A 41 -1.96 11.72 23.41
C PHE A 41 -1.42 10.73 24.45
N ARG A 42 -2.01 10.69 25.67
CA ARG A 42 -1.67 9.72 26.69
C ARG A 42 -1.86 8.29 26.22
N ASP A 43 -3.05 7.98 25.69
CA ASP A 43 -3.38 6.63 25.24
C ASP A 43 -2.49 6.19 24.05
N LEU A 44 -2.11 7.12 23.16
CA LEU A 44 -1.18 6.86 22.06
C LEU A 44 0.28 6.69 22.55
N VAL A 45 0.68 7.38 23.61
CA VAL A 45 1.99 7.19 24.29
C VAL A 45 2.02 5.83 24.99
N ASP A 46 0.95 5.47 25.71
CA ASP A 46 0.83 4.16 26.37
C ASP A 46 0.89 3.00 25.36
N ALA A 47 0.36 3.21 24.15
CA ALA A 47 0.47 2.27 23.03
C ALA A 47 1.83 2.35 22.28
N ALA A 48 2.78 3.16 22.74
CA ALA A 48 4.05 3.45 22.07
C ALA A 48 3.92 3.94 20.59
N LEU A 49 2.75 4.43 20.22
CA LEU A 49 2.49 5.07 18.91
C LEU A 49 3.01 6.52 18.88
N LEU A 50 3.07 7.16 20.03
CA LEU A 50 3.74 8.45 20.23
C LEU A 50 4.82 8.31 21.29
N VAL A 51 5.79 9.22 21.26
CA VAL A 51 6.86 9.36 22.25
C VAL A 51 7.09 10.84 22.53
N LYS A 52 7.43 11.19 23.78
CA LYS A 52 7.85 12.52 24.12
C LYS A 52 9.23 12.82 23.51
N ALA A 53 9.33 13.80 22.63
CA ALA A 53 10.58 14.21 22.01
C ALA A 53 11.30 15.26 22.86
N ARG A 54 10.55 16.27 23.32
CA ARG A 54 11.00 17.35 24.22
C ARG A 54 9.82 17.81 25.08
N ILE A 55 10.08 18.76 25.99
CA ILE A 55 9.04 19.28 26.88
C ILE A 55 7.83 19.78 26.06
N GLY A 56 6.68 19.15 26.30
CA GLY A 56 5.41 19.49 25.65
C GLY A 56 5.25 19.07 24.18
N HIS A 57 6.25 18.40 23.58
CA HIS A 57 6.20 17.92 22.19
C HIS A 57 6.32 16.42 22.07
N TYR A 58 5.68 15.88 21.03
CA TYR A 58 5.57 14.45 20.76
C TYR A 58 5.93 14.16 19.32
N ASN A 59 6.55 13.00 19.09
CA ASN A 59 6.84 12.42 17.77
C ASN A 59 6.17 11.06 17.63
N LEU A 60 6.19 10.49 16.42
CA LEU A 60 5.81 9.10 16.23
C LEU A 60 6.70 8.18 17.05
N GLY A 61 6.10 7.23 17.73
CA GLY A 61 6.74 6.29 18.65
C GLY A 61 7.25 5.02 17.98
N PRO A 62 8.00 4.18 18.73
CA PRO A 62 8.66 2.98 18.20
C PRO A 62 7.70 1.89 17.71
N ALA A 63 6.43 1.90 18.14
CA ALA A 63 5.43 0.93 17.66
C ALA A 63 5.27 1.00 16.13
N VAL A 64 5.45 2.19 15.51
CA VAL A 64 5.38 2.35 14.05
C VAL A 64 6.46 1.52 13.35
N ILE A 65 7.68 1.46 13.91
CA ILE A 65 8.80 0.66 13.37
C ILE A 65 8.48 -0.84 13.47
N VAL A 66 7.88 -1.26 14.59
CA VAL A 66 7.47 -2.67 14.79
C VAL A 66 6.40 -3.05 13.77
N TYR A 67 5.38 -2.22 13.57
CA TYR A 67 4.33 -2.47 12.58
C TYR A 67 4.86 -2.45 11.15
N ASP A 68 5.78 -1.55 10.83
CA ASP A 68 6.46 -1.54 9.54
C ASP A 68 7.19 -2.86 9.27
N ARG A 69 7.96 -3.36 10.24
CA ARG A 69 8.65 -4.65 10.13
C ARG A 69 7.66 -5.81 9.89
N ILE A 70 6.56 -5.85 10.65
CA ILE A 70 5.53 -6.89 10.50
C ILE A 70 4.92 -6.81 9.10
N THR A 71 4.54 -5.61 8.63
CA THR A 71 3.97 -5.39 7.31
C THR A 71 4.91 -5.90 6.22
N ARG A 72 6.20 -5.54 6.28
CA ARG A 72 7.21 -5.98 5.30
C ARG A 72 7.41 -7.49 5.28
N SER A 73 7.34 -8.14 6.44
CA SER A 73 7.59 -9.59 6.55
C SER A 73 6.35 -10.43 6.21
N CYS A 74 5.15 -9.86 6.36
CA CYS A 74 3.89 -10.61 6.23
C CYS A 74 3.07 -10.25 4.98
N ASP A 75 3.40 -9.15 4.27
CA ASP A 75 2.68 -8.77 3.05
C ASP A 75 3.10 -9.70 1.89
N PRO A 76 2.19 -10.55 1.37
CA PRO A 76 2.50 -11.47 0.30
C PRO A 76 2.91 -10.77 -1.01
N VAL A 77 2.41 -9.55 -1.25
CA VAL A 77 2.80 -8.77 -2.44
C VAL A 77 4.26 -8.38 -2.36
N ILE A 78 4.74 -7.93 -1.20
CA ILE A 78 6.15 -7.57 -1.00
C ILE A 78 7.03 -8.82 -1.12
N SER A 79 6.67 -9.92 -0.46
CA SER A 79 7.44 -11.16 -0.46
C SER A 79 7.58 -11.76 -1.86
N LEU A 80 6.52 -11.73 -2.68
CA LEU A 80 6.54 -12.21 -4.06
C LEU A 80 7.24 -11.24 -5.01
N ALA A 81 7.18 -9.95 -4.76
CA ALA A 81 7.81 -8.95 -5.61
C ALA A 81 9.33 -8.88 -5.45
N GLN A 82 9.87 -9.11 -4.24
CA GLN A 82 11.31 -8.96 -3.99
C GLN A 82 12.21 -9.78 -4.94
N PRO A 83 12.01 -11.09 -5.16
CA PRO A 83 12.81 -11.84 -6.12
C PRO A 83 12.66 -11.29 -7.55
N LEU A 84 11.43 -10.93 -7.97
CA LEU A 84 11.16 -10.37 -9.28
C LEU A 84 11.84 -9.01 -9.49
N MET A 85 11.90 -8.16 -8.47
CA MET A 85 12.60 -6.89 -8.52
C MET A 85 14.10 -7.09 -8.74
N LYS A 86 14.72 -8.08 -8.06
CA LYS A 86 16.13 -8.42 -8.25
C LYS A 86 16.41 -8.95 -9.65
N GLU A 87 15.57 -9.85 -10.16
CA GLU A 87 15.68 -10.37 -11.53
C GLU A 87 15.50 -9.27 -12.57
N LEU A 88 14.53 -8.36 -12.36
CA LEU A 88 14.29 -7.21 -13.20
C LEU A 88 15.53 -6.30 -13.29
N MET A 89 16.15 -5.97 -12.16
CA MET A 89 17.36 -5.16 -12.12
C MET A 89 18.54 -5.86 -12.79
N ALA A 90 18.74 -7.16 -12.53
CA ALA A 90 19.83 -7.93 -13.15
C ALA A 90 19.70 -7.98 -14.68
N SER A 91 18.47 -8.08 -15.20
CA SER A 91 18.20 -8.12 -16.66
C SER A 91 18.24 -6.76 -17.34
N ALA A 92 18.16 -5.67 -16.58
CA ALA A 92 18.15 -4.30 -17.11
C ALA A 92 19.46 -3.96 -17.84
N GLY A 93 20.59 -4.38 -17.30
CA GLY A 93 21.92 -4.12 -17.88
C GLY A 93 22.37 -2.66 -17.76
N VAL A 94 21.68 -1.87 -16.92
CA VAL A 94 21.97 -0.47 -16.61
C VAL A 94 21.69 -0.22 -15.12
N GLU A 95 22.32 0.83 -14.57
CA GLU A 95 22.03 1.28 -13.22
C GLU A 95 20.57 1.71 -13.08
N CYS A 96 19.89 1.14 -12.09
CA CYS A 96 18.45 1.34 -11.93
C CYS A 96 17.98 1.17 -10.50
N VAL A 97 16.79 1.66 -10.25
CA VAL A 97 16.03 1.47 -9.02
C VAL A 97 14.71 0.81 -9.36
N ALA A 98 14.44 -0.35 -8.76
CA ALA A 98 13.14 -1.02 -8.85
C ALA A 98 12.25 -0.56 -7.69
N LEU A 99 10.98 -0.28 -8.00
CA LEU A 99 9.99 0.20 -7.05
C LEU A 99 8.74 -0.68 -7.08
N LEU A 100 8.29 -1.13 -5.93
CA LEU A 100 6.96 -1.68 -5.74
C LEU A 100 6.08 -0.62 -5.10
N CYS A 101 5.08 -0.18 -5.83
CA CYS A 101 4.15 0.84 -5.37
C CYS A 101 2.74 0.26 -5.15
N ARG A 102 2.01 0.77 -4.14
CA ARG A 102 0.64 0.38 -3.83
C ARG A 102 -0.28 1.59 -3.77
N ILE A 103 -1.55 1.41 -4.15
CA ILE A 103 -2.56 2.45 -3.97
C ILE A 103 -2.95 2.52 -2.50
N TYR A 104 -2.90 3.73 -1.93
CA TYR A 104 -3.30 4.04 -0.58
C TYR A 104 -4.11 5.34 -0.55
N ARG A 105 -5.38 5.30 -0.15
CA ARG A 105 -6.27 6.49 -0.04
C ARG A 105 -6.21 7.44 -1.25
N MET A 106 -6.26 6.90 -2.47
CA MET A 106 -6.15 7.67 -3.72
C MET A 106 -4.81 8.40 -3.89
N THR A 107 -3.75 7.86 -3.31
CA THR A 107 -2.35 8.17 -3.59
C THR A 107 -1.61 6.89 -3.93
N VAL A 108 -0.37 7.00 -4.39
CA VAL A 108 0.54 5.86 -4.53
C VAL A 108 1.61 5.93 -3.46
N LEU A 109 1.84 4.81 -2.78
CA LEU A 109 2.83 4.65 -1.75
C LEU A 109 3.88 3.63 -2.19
N CYS A 110 5.15 4.01 -2.26
CA CYS A 110 6.22 3.04 -2.42
C CYS A 110 6.34 2.19 -1.15
N VAL A 111 6.19 0.87 -1.28
CA VAL A 111 6.23 -0.09 -0.16
C VAL A 111 7.51 -0.91 -0.13
N ALA A 112 8.18 -1.09 -1.27
CA ALA A 112 9.50 -1.71 -1.38
C ALA A 112 10.31 -1.02 -2.47
N GLN A 113 11.61 -0.90 -2.24
CA GLN A 113 12.58 -0.30 -3.14
C GLN A 113 13.86 -1.13 -3.08
N GLU A 114 14.44 -1.40 -4.24
CA GLU A 114 15.73 -2.05 -4.42
C GLU A 114 16.53 -1.23 -5.46
N ALA A 115 17.83 -1.09 -5.27
CA ALA A 115 18.70 -0.36 -6.17
C ALA A 115 19.90 -1.22 -6.59
N THR A 116 20.42 -1.01 -7.79
CA THR A 116 21.70 -1.56 -8.18
C THR A 116 22.81 -0.92 -7.34
N GLU A 117 23.93 -1.62 -7.16
CA GLU A 117 25.01 -1.26 -6.23
C GLU A 117 25.61 0.14 -6.50
N HIS A 118 25.64 0.54 -7.77
CA HIS A 118 26.21 1.82 -8.22
C HIS A 118 25.16 2.84 -8.68
N ALA A 119 23.87 2.60 -8.35
CA ALA A 119 22.83 3.58 -8.65
C ALA A 119 23.00 4.85 -7.78
N ASP A 120 23.89 5.72 -8.21
CA ASP A 120 24.18 6.99 -7.53
C ASP A 120 23.11 8.04 -7.86
N PHE A 121 21.85 7.71 -7.57
CA PHE A 121 20.76 8.67 -7.70
C PHE A 121 19.60 8.37 -6.75
N ALA A 122 19.10 9.42 -6.14
CA ALA A 122 17.87 9.36 -5.37
C ALA A 122 16.65 9.36 -6.29
N VAL A 123 15.59 8.73 -5.84
CA VAL A 123 14.27 8.78 -6.47
C VAL A 123 13.26 9.35 -5.50
N SER A 124 12.39 10.27 -5.95
CA SER A 124 11.38 10.89 -5.10
C SER A 124 10.28 9.92 -4.64
N TYR A 125 10.15 8.76 -5.28
CA TYR A 125 9.31 7.67 -4.80
C TYR A 125 9.97 6.92 -3.62
N GLU A 126 10.35 7.67 -2.62
CA GLU A 126 10.90 7.11 -1.39
C GLU A 126 9.86 6.23 -0.68
N ARG A 127 10.35 5.18 -0.03
CA ARG A 127 9.48 4.27 0.71
C ARG A 127 8.74 5.01 1.83
N GLY A 128 7.41 4.86 1.86
CA GLY A 128 6.54 5.51 2.83
C GLY A 128 6.08 6.92 2.44
N ARG A 129 6.59 7.51 1.36
CA ARG A 129 6.15 8.83 0.87
C ARG A 129 4.93 8.69 -0.03
N PRO A 130 3.76 9.30 0.32
CA PRO A 130 2.60 9.30 -0.55
C PRO A 130 2.81 10.20 -1.77
N MET A 131 2.55 9.69 -2.97
CA MET A 131 2.62 10.41 -4.23
C MET A 131 1.24 10.56 -4.85
N PRO A 132 0.90 11.71 -5.48
CA PRO A 132 -0.39 11.89 -6.12
C PRO A 132 -0.53 10.98 -7.35
N LEU A 133 -1.76 10.53 -7.64
CA LEU A 133 -2.02 9.61 -8.76
C LEU A 133 -1.84 10.24 -10.14
N PHE A 134 -1.87 11.56 -10.26
CA PHE A 134 -1.76 12.25 -11.55
C PHE A 134 -0.32 12.53 -12.00
N ARG A 135 0.72 12.13 -11.24
CA ARG A 135 2.11 12.49 -11.51
C ARG A 135 3.05 11.28 -11.42
N GLY A 136 3.89 11.09 -12.44
CA GLY A 136 4.85 10.01 -12.56
C GLY A 136 4.29 8.70 -13.10
N ALA A 137 5.15 7.88 -13.69
CA ALA A 137 4.75 6.64 -14.37
C ALA A 137 4.03 5.67 -13.42
N ALA A 138 4.57 5.42 -12.22
CA ALA A 138 4.00 4.52 -11.21
C ALA A 138 2.59 4.93 -10.78
N SER A 139 2.35 6.23 -10.66
CA SER A 139 1.06 6.78 -10.27
C SER A 139 0.05 6.77 -11.42
N LYS A 140 0.46 7.25 -12.61
CA LYS A 140 -0.44 7.37 -13.75
C LYS A 140 -0.92 6.01 -14.28
N ILE A 141 -0.06 4.98 -14.24
CA ILE A 141 -0.49 3.62 -14.58
C ILE A 141 -1.54 3.09 -13.58
N CYS A 142 -1.38 3.35 -12.30
CA CYS A 142 -2.38 3.02 -11.30
C CYS A 142 -3.69 3.78 -11.54
N LEU A 143 -3.63 5.10 -11.77
CA LEU A 143 -4.79 5.96 -12.03
C LEU A 143 -5.61 5.48 -13.21
N ALA A 144 -4.95 4.98 -14.26
CA ALA A 144 -5.60 4.47 -15.46
C ALA A 144 -6.53 3.27 -15.17
N HIS A 145 -6.32 2.54 -14.09
CA HIS A 145 -7.08 1.36 -13.70
C HIS A 145 -8.02 1.59 -12.51
N VAL A 146 -8.05 2.78 -11.93
CA VAL A 146 -8.98 3.12 -10.83
C VAL A 146 -10.44 3.03 -11.32
N GLU A 147 -11.32 2.54 -10.45
CA GLU A 147 -12.75 2.46 -10.68
C GLU A 147 -13.35 3.82 -11.07
N ARG A 148 -14.24 3.84 -12.07
CA ARG A 148 -14.82 5.06 -12.65
C ARG A 148 -15.46 6.01 -11.64
N ARG A 149 -16.11 5.48 -10.60
CA ARG A 149 -16.76 6.30 -9.57
C ARG A 149 -15.74 7.07 -8.73
N LYS A 150 -14.67 6.41 -8.31
CA LYS A 150 -13.55 7.02 -7.57
C LYS A 150 -12.79 8.02 -8.44
N LEU A 151 -12.60 7.66 -9.73
CA LEU A 151 -11.92 8.48 -10.72
C LEU A 151 -12.63 9.82 -10.98
N ARG A 152 -13.97 9.84 -11.02
CA ARG A 152 -14.75 11.08 -11.21
C ARG A 152 -14.55 12.04 -10.04
N ARG A 153 -14.61 11.54 -8.80
CA ARG A 153 -14.37 12.34 -7.61
C ARG A 153 -12.93 12.88 -7.58
N TYR A 154 -11.97 12.04 -7.92
CA TYR A 154 -10.56 12.43 -7.99
C TYR A 154 -10.32 13.55 -9.02
N TYR A 155 -10.92 13.44 -10.20
CA TYR A 155 -10.83 14.48 -11.23
C TYR A 155 -11.38 15.85 -10.75
N GLU A 156 -12.53 15.87 -10.08
CA GLU A 156 -13.11 17.12 -9.59
C GLU A 156 -12.24 17.76 -8.50
N GLU A 157 -11.60 16.94 -7.66
CA GLU A 157 -10.73 17.40 -6.59
C GLU A 157 -9.39 17.96 -7.10
N PHE A 158 -8.80 17.31 -8.13
CA PHE A 158 -7.45 17.62 -8.62
C PHE A 158 -7.41 18.15 -10.05
N LYS A 159 -8.51 18.73 -10.55
CA LYS A 159 -8.65 19.16 -11.95
C LYS A 159 -7.50 20.04 -12.44
N ALA A 160 -7.06 21.02 -11.64
CA ALA A 160 -5.99 21.94 -12.01
C ALA A 160 -4.63 21.23 -12.16
N ASP A 161 -4.33 20.30 -11.25
CA ASP A 161 -3.08 19.56 -11.25
C ASP A 161 -3.05 18.47 -12.33
N ILE A 162 -4.19 17.85 -12.60
CA ILE A 162 -4.38 16.91 -13.71
C ILE A 162 -4.11 17.59 -15.04
N SER A 163 -4.57 18.83 -15.22
CA SER A 163 -4.29 19.62 -16.42
C SER A 163 -2.79 19.94 -16.57
N LYS A 164 -2.11 20.33 -15.48
CA LYS A 164 -0.65 20.57 -15.46
C LYS A 164 0.17 19.30 -15.72
N ALA A 165 -0.40 18.14 -15.44
CA ALA A 165 0.24 16.83 -15.63
C ALA A 165 -0.02 16.22 -17.02
N ASP A 166 -0.51 17.01 -17.99
CA ASP A 166 -0.82 16.62 -19.37
C ASP A 166 -1.82 15.45 -19.50
N LEU A 167 -2.71 15.33 -18.52
CA LEU A 167 -3.78 14.33 -18.55
C LEU A 167 -5.11 14.88 -19.09
N GLY A 168 -5.12 16.12 -19.60
CA GLY A 168 -6.26 16.78 -20.20
C GLY A 168 -6.91 17.83 -19.29
N THR A 169 -7.61 18.78 -19.89
CA THR A 169 -8.27 19.92 -19.26
C THR A 169 -9.76 19.65 -18.99
N THR A 170 -10.34 18.72 -19.74
CA THR A 170 -11.73 18.31 -19.62
C THR A 170 -11.84 16.86 -19.14
N TRP A 171 -13.00 16.52 -18.55
CA TRP A 171 -13.29 15.13 -18.18
C TRP A 171 -13.20 14.15 -19.35
N GLY A 172 -13.57 14.59 -20.56
CA GLY A 172 -13.48 13.80 -21.79
C GLY A 172 -12.04 13.48 -22.16
N GLU A 173 -11.17 14.50 -22.19
CA GLU A 173 -9.73 14.37 -22.46
C GLU A 173 -9.03 13.51 -21.40
N PHE A 174 -9.32 13.75 -20.11
CA PHE A 174 -8.79 12.96 -19.01
C PHE A 174 -9.11 11.47 -19.18
N LYS A 175 -10.37 11.11 -19.44
CA LYS A 175 -10.73 9.71 -19.72
C LYS A 175 -10.01 9.13 -20.95
N SER A 176 -9.80 9.95 -21.97
CA SER A 176 -9.10 9.52 -23.19
C SER A 176 -7.62 9.29 -22.94
N ALA A 177 -6.97 10.16 -22.15
CA ALA A 177 -5.59 9.97 -21.70
C ALA A 177 -5.44 8.67 -20.90
N LEU A 178 -6.31 8.43 -19.92
CA LEU A 178 -6.25 7.21 -19.13
C LEU A 178 -6.55 5.94 -19.93
N ARG A 179 -7.42 6.02 -20.96
CA ARG A 179 -7.63 4.88 -21.87
C ARG A 179 -6.37 4.53 -22.65
N ARG A 180 -5.62 5.52 -23.13
CA ARG A 180 -4.33 5.31 -23.83
C ARG A 180 -3.32 4.64 -22.90
N ILE A 181 -3.19 5.11 -21.67
CA ILE A 181 -2.30 4.49 -20.67
C ILE A 181 -2.71 3.04 -20.41
N ARG A 182 -4.00 2.79 -20.25
CA ARG A 182 -4.53 1.44 -19.98
C ARG A 182 -4.31 0.47 -21.14
N SER A 183 -4.39 0.93 -22.38
CA SER A 183 -4.31 0.03 -23.57
C SER A 183 -2.96 -0.64 -23.74
N THR A 184 -1.89 -0.07 -23.20
CA THR A 184 -0.53 -0.61 -23.30
C THR A 184 -0.13 -1.42 -22.07
N ASN A 185 -0.85 -1.28 -20.93
CA ASN A 185 -0.42 -1.81 -19.61
C ASN A 185 1.04 -1.48 -19.27
N LEU A 186 1.56 -0.43 -19.86
CA LEU A 186 2.90 0.10 -19.64
C LEU A 186 2.84 1.62 -19.75
N TYR A 187 3.52 2.31 -18.86
CA TYR A 187 3.61 3.77 -18.96
C TYR A 187 5.02 4.24 -18.62
N ILE A 188 5.51 5.17 -19.42
CA ILE A 188 6.86 5.70 -19.33
C ILE A 188 6.78 7.21 -19.18
N THR A 189 7.55 7.77 -18.26
CA THR A 189 7.72 9.21 -18.10
C THR A 189 9.19 9.56 -17.94
N THR A 190 9.60 10.67 -18.51
CA THR A 190 10.99 11.18 -18.41
C THR A 190 10.97 12.58 -17.81
N GLY A 191 11.76 12.81 -16.76
CA GLY A 191 11.91 14.12 -16.12
C GLY A 191 10.67 14.65 -15.39
N GLU A 192 9.60 13.87 -15.28
CA GLU A 192 8.33 14.35 -14.70
C GLU A 192 8.38 14.51 -13.17
N ILE A 193 9.02 13.60 -12.48
CA ILE A 193 9.21 13.63 -11.02
C ILE A 193 10.61 14.14 -10.71
N ASP A 194 11.61 13.42 -11.17
CA ASP A 194 13.02 13.69 -10.96
C ASP A 194 13.66 14.03 -12.29
N ALA A 195 14.27 15.22 -12.40
CA ALA A 195 14.98 15.65 -13.60
C ALA A 195 16.09 14.64 -13.97
N GLY A 196 16.20 14.32 -15.24
CA GLY A 196 17.19 13.35 -15.75
C GLY A 196 16.88 11.89 -15.40
N ARG A 197 15.65 11.55 -15.01
CA ARG A 197 15.20 10.18 -14.73
C ARG A 197 14.07 9.75 -15.63
N THR A 198 14.11 8.50 -16.03
CA THR A 198 13.05 7.84 -16.80
C THR A 198 12.42 6.76 -15.91
N GLY A 199 11.12 6.90 -15.63
CA GLY A 199 10.32 5.92 -14.91
C GLY A 199 9.52 5.06 -15.89
N ILE A 200 9.61 3.75 -15.75
CA ILE A 200 8.93 2.73 -16.55
C ILE A 200 8.07 1.90 -15.61
N SER A 201 6.77 1.82 -15.85
CA SER A 201 5.84 1.23 -14.87
C SER A 201 4.76 0.38 -15.50
N ALA A 202 4.46 -0.76 -14.90
CA ALA A 202 3.36 -1.65 -15.27
C ALA A 202 2.43 -1.91 -14.08
N PRO A 203 1.12 -2.16 -14.30
CA PRO A 203 0.14 -2.34 -13.25
C PRO A 203 0.22 -3.73 -12.63
N ILE A 204 -0.12 -3.82 -11.34
CA ILE A 204 -0.26 -5.07 -10.59
C ILE A 204 -1.71 -5.18 -10.13
N PHE A 205 -2.33 -6.33 -10.36
CA PHE A 205 -3.72 -6.57 -10.01
C PHE A 205 -3.88 -7.61 -8.91
N SER A 206 -4.99 -7.52 -8.19
CA SER A 206 -5.46 -8.58 -7.29
C SER A 206 -6.00 -9.77 -8.08
N PRO A 207 -6.19 -10.94 -7.43
CA PRO A 207 -6.87 -12.10 -8.07
C PRO A 207 -8.26 -11.77 -8.62
N GLU A 208 -8.93 -10.77 -8.06
CA GLU A 208 -10.26 -10.29 -8.47
C GLU A 208 -10.19 -9.29 -9.65
N GLY A 209 -8.98 -8.94 -10.11
CA GLY A 209 -8.74 -7.99 -11.21
C GLY A 209 -8.78 -6.52 -10.79
N GLU A 210 -8.75 -6.23 -9.48
CA GLU A 210 -8.64 -4.85 -8.99
C GLU A 210 -7.19 -4.38 -9.00
N ILE A 211 -6.97 -3.10 -9.33
CA ILE A 211 -5.64 -2.51 -9.30
C ILE A 211 -5.10 -2.43 -7.87
N LEU A 212 -4.00 -3.08 -7.60
CA LEU A 212 -3.29 -3.03 -6.32
C LEU A 212 -2.22 -1.95 -6.29
N GLY A 213 -1.53 -1.76 -7.41
CA GLY A 213 -0.39 -0.87 -7.48
C GLY A 213 0.37 -1.00 -8.79
N SER A 214 1.67 -0.77 -8.75
CA SER A 214 2.56 -0.89 -9.90
C SER A 214 3.92 -1.45 -9.52
N LEU A 215 4.53 -2.17 -10.45
CA LEU A 215 5.95 -2.48 -10.47
C LEU A 215 6.63 -1.51 -11.44
N SER A 216 7.75 -0.94 -11.02
CA SER A 216 8.40 0.12 -11.78
C SER A 216 9.91 -0.03 -11.77
N LEU A 217 10.55 0.45 -12.84
CA LEU A 217 11.98 0.62 -12.95
C LEU A 217 12.28 2.10 -13.21
N VAL A 218 13.22 2.67 -12.47
CA VAL A 218 13.73 4.02 -12.69
C VAL A 218 15.17 3.93 -13.13
N VAL A 219 15.47 4.57 -14.27
CA VAL A 219 16.81 4.60 -14.87
C VAL A 219 17.24 6.04 -15.13
N SER A 220 18.52 6.26 -15.38
CA SER A 220 18.98 7.56 -15.90
C SER A 220 18.37 7.82 -17.27
N GLU A 221 17.87 9.04 -17.49
CA GLU A 221 17.45 9.48 -18.83
C GLU A 221 18.61 9.36 -19.83
N GLN A 222 19.83 9.65 -19.39
CA GLN A 222 21.01 9.57 -20.24
C GLN A 222 21.25 8.15 -20.78
N ALA A 223 20.97 7.12 -19.98
CA ALA A 223 21.12 5.71 -20.41
C ALA A 223 20.11 5.32 -21.49
N THR A 224 18.92 5.95 -21.49
CA THR A 224 17.85 5.66 -22.47
C THR A 224 17.82 6.61 -23.65
N ARG A 225 18.52 7.75 -23.58
CA ARG A 225 18.54 8.78 -24.61
C ARG A 225 19.13 8.23 -25.91
N GLY A 226 18.36 8.24 -26.99
CA GLY A 226 18.77 7.75 -28.30
C GLY A 226 18.80 6.23 -28.45
N SER A 227 18.40 5.48 -27.41
CA SER A 227 18.34 4.01 -27.43
C SER A 227 16.89 3.51 -27.27
N GLN A 228 16.11 3.63 -28.36
CA GLN A 228 14.72 3.15 -28.41
C GLN A 228 14.63 1.65 -28.09
N GLY A 229 15.56 0.84 -28.57
CA GLY A 229 15.61 -0.60 -28.31
C GLY A 229 15.85 -0.94 -26.84
N LEU A 230 16.65 -0.14 -26.10
CA LEU A 230 16.81 -0.32 -24.66
C LEU A 230 15.51 0.00 -23.91
N LEU A 231 14.85 1.10 -24.26
CA LEU A 231 13.60 1.50 -23.62
C LEU A 231 12.48 0.48 -23.84
N GLU A 232 12.38 -0.08 -25.06
CA GLU A 232 11.44 -1.16 -25.38
C GLU A 232 11.76 -2.44 -24.59
N LYS A 233 13.05 -2.83 -24.53
CA LYS A 233 13.49 -3.97 -23.72
C LYS A 233 13.14 -3.79 -22.24
N LEU A 234 13.46 -2.65 -21.65
CA LEU A 234 13.14 -2.37 -20.24
C LEU A 234 11.63 -2.37 -20.01
N GLY A 235 10.86 -1.82 -20.94
CA GLY A 235 9.40 -1.81 -20.89
C GLY A 235 8.80 -3.22 -20.88
N SER A 236 9.24 -4.09 -21.80
CA SER A 236 8.78 -5.48 -21.86
C SER A 236 9.13 -6.24 -20.57
N THR A 237 10.37 -6.09 -20.08
CA THR A 237 10.81 -6.78 -18.85
C THR A 237 9.99 -6.33 -17.63
N VAL A 238 9.69 -5.03 -17.48
CA VAL A 238 8.82 -4.52 -16.41
C VAL A 238 7.40 -5.07 -16.53
N ALA A 239 6.83 -5.10 -17.75
CA ALA A 239 5.49 -5.63 -17.99
C ALA A 239 5.38 -7.13 -17.70
N GLU A 240 6.39 -7.91 -18.10
CA GLU A 240 6.47 -9.36 -17.81
C GLU A 240 6.56 -9.62 -16.30
N ALA A 241 7.46 -8.93 -15.59
CA ALA A 241 7.59 -9.07 -14.14
C ALA A 241 6.30 -8.69 -13.39
N ALA A 242 5.60 -7.62 -13.79
CA ALA A 242 4.32 -7.23 -13.21
C ALA A 242 3.21 -8.26 -13.49
N THR A 243 3.20 -8.85 -14.68
CA THR A 243 2.27 -9.92 -15.06
C THR A 243 2.53 -11.18 -14.24
N GLN A 244 3.79 -11.57 -14.07
CA GLN A 244 4.20 -12.72 -13.25
C GLN A 244 3.81 -12.52 -11.78
N LEU A 245 4.03 -11.32 -11.23
CA LEU A 245 3.62 -10.98 -9.87
C LEU A 245 2.09 -11.10 -9.70
N THR A 246 1.32 -10.55 -10.64
CA THR A 246 -0.15 -10.65 -10.66
C THR A 246 -0.61 -12.12 -10.68
N GLY A 247 0.00 -12.95 -11.53
CA GLY A 247 -0.28 -14.38 -11.62
C GLY A 247 0.02 -15.14 -10.31
N SER A 248 1.15 -14.82 -9.68
CA SER A 248 1.58 -15.43 -8.42
C SER A 248 0.64 -15.10 -7.26
N LEU A 249 0.10 -13.88 -7.22
CA LEU A 249 -0.92 -13.48 -6.25
C LEU A 249 -2.22 -14.29 -6.41
N GLY A 250 -2.63 -14.56 -7.64
CA GLY A 250 -3.80 -15.40 -7.94
C GLY A 250 -3.60 -16.86 -7.51
N ALA A 251 -2.45 -17.45 -7.79
CA ALA A 251 -2.12 -18.81 -7.38
C ALA A 251 -2.04 -18.97 -5.85
N GLY A 252 -1.43 -18.01 -5.15
CA GLY A 252 -1.35 -18.00 -3.69
C GLY A 252 -2.71 -17.90 -3.01
N SER A 253 -3.63 -17.10 -3.55
CA SER A 253 -5.00 -16.98 -3.06
C SER A 253 -5.79 -18.29 -3.22
N ALA A 254 -5.66 -18.98 -4.35
CA ALA A 254 -6.31 -20.28 -4.59
C ALA A 254 -5.84 -21.37 -3.62
N THR A 255 -4.54 -21.41 -3.31
CA THR A 255 -3.94 -22.35 -2.36
C THR A 255 -4.39 -22.08 -0.93
N ALA A 256 -4.44 -20.81 -0.51
CA ALA A 256 -4.94 -20.41 0.80
C ALA A 256 -6.42 -20.76 1.00
N ALA A 257 -7.27 -20.51 -0.01
CA ALA A 257 -8.69 -20.84 0.02
C ALA A 257 -8.93 -22.36 0.08
N ALA A 258 -8.11 -23.18 -0.61
CA ALA A 258 -8.17 -24.63 -0.56
C ALA A 258 -7.76 -25.17 0.83
N SER A 259 -6.74 -24.60 1.45
CA SER A 259 -6.30 -24.93 2.81
C SER A 259 -7.36 -24.60 3.87
N ASP A 260 -8.01 -23.45 3.74
CA ASP A 260 -9.06 -22.99 4.68
C ASP A 260 -10.33 -23.88 4.56
N ARG A 261 -10.67 -24.32 3.34
CA ARG A 261 -11.77 -25.32 3.13
C ARG A 261 -11.45 -26.66 3.77
N LYS A 262 -10.19 -27.16 3.68
CA LYS A 262 -9.75 -28.40 4.35
C LYS A 262 -9.82 -28.27 5.88
N LEU A 263 -9.40 -27.14 6.44
CA LEU A 263 -9.47 -26.88 7.89
C LEU A 263 -10.92 -26.79 8.40
N LYS A 264 -11.80 -26.11 7.68
CA LYS A 264 -13.23 -26.03 8.01
C LYS A 264 -13.93 -27.41 7.89
N GLY A 265 -13.58 -28.19 6.89
CA GLY A 265 -14.04 -29.57 6.72
C GLY A 265 -13.61 -30.49 7.89
N HIS A 266 -12.36 -30.36 8.35
CA HIS A 266 -11.83 -31.12 9.50
C HIS A 266 -12.50 -30.74 10.83
N LYS A 267 -12.75 -29.43 11.06
CA LYS A 267 -13.49 -28.95 12.25
C LYS A 267 -14.95 -29.43 12.26
N LYS A 268 -15.61 -29.49 11.09
CA LYS A 268 -16.98 -29.98 10.96
C LYS A 268 -17.06 -31.46 11.23
N LYS A 269 -16.11 -32.27 10.72
CA LYS A 269 -16.01 -33.73 10.99
C LYS A 269 -15.71 -34.02 12.47
N LYS A 270 -14.82 -33.26 13.13
CA LYS A 270 -14.55 -33.39 14.57
C LYS A 270 -15.78 -33.05 15.43
N LYS A 271 -16.53 -32.00 15.08
CA LYS A 271 -17.78 -31.65 15.80
C LYS A 271 -18.85 -32.73 15.63
N GLN A 272 -19.00 -33.34 14.44
CA GLN A 272 -19.94 -34.41 14.18
C GLN A 272 -19.53 -35.73 14.88
N ALA A 273 -18.23 -36.03 14.96
CA ALA A 273 -17.71 -37.17 15.71
C ALA A 273 -17.94 -37.01 17.23
N ALA A 274 -17.68 -35.81 17.78
CA ALA A 274 -17.94 -35.51 19.19
C ALA A 274 -19.43 -35.52 19.56
N ALA A 275 -20.33 -35.19 18.64
CA ALA A 275 -21.77 -35.29 18.83
C ALA A 275 -22.28 -36.71 18.79
N ARG A 276 -21.57 -37.64 18.12
CA ARG A 276 -21.93 -39.09 18.07
C ARG A 276 -21.43 -39.88 19.27
N THR A 277 -20.45 -39.40 20.03
CA THR A 277 -19.87 -40.05 21.23
C THR A 277 -20.42 -39.51 22.54
N GLY A 278 -21.49 -38.73 22.50
CA GLY A 278 -22.15 -38.17 23.70
C GLY A 278 -22.69 -39.24 24.61
N HIS A 279 -21.98 -39.52 25.69
CA HIS A 279 -22.40 -40.37 26.79
C HIS A 279 -23.66 -39.80 27.46
N PRO A 280 -24.67 -40.62 27.83
CA PRO A 280 -25.88 -40.14 28.49
C PRO A 280 -25.52 -39.65 29.87
N ARG A 281 -25.86 -38.40 30.20
CA ARG A 281 -25.74 -37.80 31.52
C ARG A 281 -26.54 -38.65 32.53
N ARG A 282 -25.84 -39.34 33.42
CA ARG A 282 -26.38 -40.00 34.60
C ARG A 282 -26.98 -38.94 35.54
N THR A 283 -28.32 -38.88 35.61
CA THR A 283 -29.04 -38.05 36.59
C THR A 283 -28.85 -38.65 37.99
N LEU A 284 -28.04 -38.07 38.83
CA LEU A 284 -27.94 -38.34 40.26
C LEU A 284 -29.16 -37.73 40.96
N LYS A 285 -30.16 -38.58 41.30
CA LYS A 285 -31.26 -38.23 42.22
C LYS A 285 -30.68 -37.92 43.61
N ARG A 286 -30.71 -36.69 44.03
CA ARG A 286 -30.45 -36.25 45.42
C ARG A 286 -31.63 -36.72 46.30
N LYS A 287 -31.45 -37.76 47.13
CA LYS A 287 -32.33 -38.08 48.24
C LYS A 287 -32.23 -36.98 49.29
N ARG A 288 -33.32 -36.24 49.55
CA ARG A 288 -33.51 -35.45 50.75
C ARG A 288 -33.74 -36.46 51.91
N LYS A 289 -32.88 -36.41 52.91
CA LYS A 289 -33.16 -36.94 54.26
C LYS A 289 -33.72 -35.81 55.11
N SER A 290 -34.97 -35.95 55.52
CA SER A 290 -35.58 -35.27 56.69
C SER A 290 -35.16 -36.04 57.95
N ALA A 291 -34.74 -35.33 58.96
CA ALA A 291 -34.79 -35.74 60.38
C ALA A 291 -34.67 -34.46 61.18
N ALA A 292 -35.72 -34.19 61.88
CA ALA A 292 -35.96 -34.05 63.31
C ALA A 292 -35.08 -32.98 63.98
#